data_b8c797ac2dd5ac7cc16fbd4768dbe1c7
#
_entry.id   b8c797ac2dd5ac7cc16fbd4768dbe1c7
#
_cell.length_a   1.000
_cell.length_b   1.000
_cell.length_c   1.000
_cell.angle_alpha   90.00
_cell.angle_beta   90.00
_cell.angle_gamma   90.00
#
_symmetry.space_group_name_H-M   'P 1'
#
loop_
_entity.id
_entity.type
_entity.pdbx_description
1 polymer ?
#
loop_
_entity_poly.entity_id
_entity_poly.type
_entity_poly.pdbx_seq_one_letter_code
_entity_poly.pdbx_strand_id
1 'polypeptide(L)'
;MKTLPLWTLAIFAAAAFAVPAWAQLDLTGNWQGTLQAGRDLRTVVKISRAGDEMTAVLYSIDQGGAALPASAVTVQGTTVRFAVPGVGATFEGKLSADGTTIAGTMTQGDRPLPLILKRATPDTAWAIPEPAARPRPMAADANPSFEVATIKPSQPDAPGRSITIRGRIFQTRNTTLSGLLTFAYGIHPKQITGAPPWVDSEKFDISAQPDGDGQPNEKQWRAMLQKLLADRFKLSFHREKKELAVYAILVDRSGSKLTKNDTDPDGLPGLFFRGLGVLPARNATMVDFAGLLQSAVLDRPVIDQTKLAGRFDFTLTWTPDETQFGGLGIKVPPPPDNAAAPPGLFTAVQEQLGLKLDSTKAPVDVLVVDRVDKPTEN
;
A
#
# COMPACT_ATOMS: atom_id res chain seq x y z
N MET A 1 -62.58 77.20 1.28
CA MET A 1 -61.20 77.07 0.80
C MET A 1 -60.55 75.92 1.56
N LYS A 2 -60.51 74.72 0.97
CA LYS A 2 -59.84 73.59 1.50
C LYS A 2 -59.20 72.82 0.34
N THR A 3 -57.91 72.83 0.25
CA THR A 3 -57.10 72.16 -0.77
C THR A 3 -56.93 70.72 -0.37
N LEU A 4 -57.21 69.75 -1.30
CA LEU A 4 -56.90 68.38 -1.20
C LEU A 4 -55.46 68.10 -1.75
N PRO A 5 -54.66 67.25 -1.16
CA PRO A 5 -53.40 66.84 -1.76
C PRO A 5 -53.57 65.61 -2.68
N LEU A 6 -52.89 65.68 -3.83
CA LEU A 6 -52.75 64.54 -4.77
C LEU A 6 -51.90 63.44 -4.15
N TRP A 7 -52.39 62.24 -4.24
CA TRP A 7 -51.61 61.00 -3.96
C TRP A 7 -51.02 60.51 -5.29
N THR A 8 -49.74 60.57 -5.41
CA THR A 8 -49.01 59.96 -6.49
C THR A 8 -48.80 58.44 -6.15
N LEU A 9 -49.43 57.57 -6.93
CA LEU A 9 -49.20 56.12 -6.90
C LEU A 9 -47.86 55.82 -7.57
N ALA A 10 -46.88 55.39 -6.80
CA ALA A 10 -45.62 54.86 -7.33
C ALA A 10 -45.82 53.35 -7.62
N ILE A 11 -45.89 52.99 -8.90
CA ILE A 11 -45.91 51.58 -9.35
C ILE A 11 -44.45 51.06 -9.27
N PHE A 12 -44.17 50.23 -8.26
CA PHE A 12 -42.94 49.45 -8.24
C PHE A 12 -43.10 48.28 -9.22
N ALA A 13 -42.45 48.38 -10.38
CA ALA A 13 -42.25 47.25 -11.28
C ALA A 13 -41.20 46.29 -10.64
N ALA A 14 -41.67 45.21 -10.04
CA ALA A 14 -40.80 44.10 -9.62
C ALA A 14 -40.22 43.40 -10.89
N ALA A 15 -39.03 43.75 -11.27
CA ALA A 15 -38.27 42.96 -12.27
C ALA A 15 -37.96 41.60 -11.66
N ALA A 16 -38.73 40.59 -12.00
CA ALA A 16 -38.38 39.20 -11.73
C ALA A 16 -37.13 38.86 -12.53
N PHE A 17 -35.98 38.87 -11.91
CA PHE A 17 -34.79 38.23 -12.46
C PHE A 17 -35.12 36.72 -12.54
N ALA A 18 -35.48 36.26 -13.75
CA ALA A 18 -35.48 34.85 -14.09
C ALA A 18 -34.02 34.39 -14.01
N VAL A 19 -33.65 33.77 -12.88
CA VAL A 19 -32.41 33.01 -12.78
C VAL A 19 -32.54 31.93 -13.83
N PRO A 20 -31.68 31.87 -14.87
CA PRO A 20 -31.73 30.75 -15.79
C PRO A 20 -31.52 29.50 -14.98
N ALA A 21 -32.53 28.60 -14.93
CA ALA A 21 -32.38 27.28 -14.44
C ALA A 21 -31.36 26.59 -15.35
N TRP A 22 -30.10 26.68 -14.97
CA TRP A 22 -29.09 25.75 -15.50
C TRP A 22 -29.63 24.38 -15.18
N ALA A 23 -30.15 23.71 -16.20
CA ALA A 23 -30.57 22.32 -16.08
C ALA A 23 -29.38 21.60 -15.44
N GLN A 24 -29.56 21.15 -14.21
CA GLN A 24 -28.50 20.53 -13.44
C GLN A 24 -28.12 19.28 -14.21
N LEU A 25 -26.96 19.34 -14.90
CA LEU A 25 -26.49 18.28 -15.78
C LEU A 25 -26.46 16.99 -14.98
N ASP A 26 -27.37 16.08 -15.29
CA ASP A 26 -27.45 14.79 -14.61
C ASP A 26 -26.33 13.89 -15.10
N LEU A 27 -25.27 13.75 -14.29
CA LEU A 27 -24.16 12.87 -14.53
C LEU A 27 -24.36 11.48 -13.95
N THR A 28 -25.49 11.21 -13.28
CA THR A 28 -25.74 9.90 -12.69
C THR A 28 -25.77 8.79 -13.74
N GLY A 29 -25.33 7.61 -13.34
CA GLY A 29 -25.25 6.44 -14.21
C GLY A 29 -23.84 5.90 -14.40
N ASN A 30 -23.71 5.01 -15.34
CA ASN A 30 -22.43 4.36 -15.67
C ASN A 30 -21.76 5.07 -16.83
N TRP A 31 -20.49 5.38 -16.64
CA TRP A 31 -19.62 5.95 -17.64
C TRP A 31 -18.48 4.97 -17.90
N GLN A 32 -18.15 4.69 -19.14
CA GLN A 32 -17.16 3.69 -19.51
C GLN A 32 -16.17 4.19 -20.54
N GLY A 33 -14.92 3.76 -20.43
CA GLY A 33 -13.85 4.15 -21.33
C GLY A 33 -12.59 3.32 -21.10
N THR A 34 -11.66 3.40 -22.04
CA THR A 34 -10.40 2.68 -21.96
C THR A 34 -9.28 3.61 -21.53
N LEU A 35 -8.64 3.30 -20.42
CA LEU A 35 -7.48 4.00 -19.89
C LEU A 35 -6.20 3.40 -20.49
N GLN A 36 -5.36 4.21 -21.10
CA GLN A 36 -4.09 3.78 -21.68
C GLN A 36 -2.96 3.90 -20.66
N ALA A 37 -2.72 2.85 -19.88
CA ALA A 37 -1.74 2.80 -18.80
C ALA A 37 -0.59 1.81 -19.09
N GLY A 38 0.05 1.92 -20.24
CA GLY A 38 1.03 0.94 -20.75
C GLY A 38 0.38 -0.31 -21.38
N ARG A 39 -0.88 -0.53 -21.09
CA ARG A 39 -1.83 -1.43 -21.73
C ARG A 39 -3.22 -0.80 -21.65
N ASP A 40 -4.12 -1.24 -22.47
CA ASP A 40 -5.50 -0.81 -22.45
C ASP A 40 -6.23 -1.42 -21.24
N LEU A 41 -6.80 -0.55 -20.39
CA LEU A 41 -7.58 -0.95 -19.23
C LEU A 41 -9.01 -0.44 -19.35
N ARG A 42 -9.97 -1.34 -19.52
CA ARG A 42 -11.39 -0.99 -19.51
C ARG A 42 -11.79 -0.49 -18.14
N THR A 43 -12.34 0.70 -18.09
CA THR A 43 -12.68 1.42 -16.88
C THR A 43 -14.15 1.82 -16.88
N VAL A 44 -14.85 1.55 -15.80
CA VAL A 44 -16.24 2.02 -15.58
C VAL A 44 -16.22 2.97 -14.38
N VAL A 45 -16.86 4.12 -14.53
CA VAL A 45 -17.11 5.08 -13.45
C VAL A 45 -18.61 5.15 -13.22
N LYS A 46 -19.06 4.67 -12.07
CA LYS A 46 -20.46 4.77 -11.65
C LYS A 46 -20.63 6.03 -10.83
N ILE A 47 -21.40 6.98 -11.35
CA ILE A 47 -21.73 8.22 -10.65
C ILE A 47 -23.13 8.08 -10.05
N SER A 48 -23.27 8.41 -8.78
CA SER A 48 -24.51 8.36 -8.02
C SER A 48 -24.72 9.68 -7.30
N ARG A 49 -25.97 10.02 -7.01
CA ARG A 49 -26.34 11.20 -6.22
C ARG A 49 -26.80 10.76 -4.84
N ALA A 50 -26.29 11.40 -3.80
CA ALA A 50 -26.71 11.22 -2.41
C ALA A 50 -27.06 12.61 -1.86
N GLY A 51 -28.34 12.93 -1.83
CA GLY A 51 -28.80 14.30 -1.54
C GLY A 51 -28.32 15.28 -2.62
N ASP A 52 -27.64 16.34 -2.20
CA ASP A 52 -27.06 17.34 -3.09
C ASP A 52 -25.66 16.98 -3.60
N GLU A 53 -25.05 15.94 -3.05
CA GLU A 53 -23.69 15.53 -3.37
C GLU A 53 -23.67 14.42 -4.41
N MET A 54 -22.77 14.52 -5.40
CA MET A 54 -22.47 13.45 -6.35
C MET A 54 -21.25 12.69 -5.88
N THR A 55 -21.36 11.38 -5.85
CA THR A 55 -20.28 10.44 -5.53
C THR A 55 -19.94 9.58 -6.74
N ALA A 56 -18.73 9.07 -6.81
CA ALA A 56 -18.33 8.15 -7.88
C ALA A 56 -17.61 6.92 -7.32
N VAL A 57 -17.73 5.83 -8.06
CA VAL A 57 -16.94 4.60 -7.84
C VAL A 57 -16.33 4.19 -9.16
N LEU A 58 -15.02 4.02 -9.18
CA LEU A 58 -14.28 3.57 -10.36
C LEU A 58 -14.04 2.06 -10.27
N TYR A 59 -14.17 1.38 -11.40
CA TYR A 59 -13.90 -0.05 -11.57
C TYR A 59 -12.96 -0.25 -12.75
N SER A 60 -11.81 -0.88 -12.52
CA SER A 60 -10.94 -1.35 -13.60
C SER A 60 -11.28 -2.81 -13.90
N ILE A 61 -12.00 -3.04 -15.01
CA ILE A 61 -12.54 -4.36 -15.35
C ILE A 61 -11.42 -5.39 -15.57
N ASP A 62 -10.38 -4.99 -16.29
CA ASP A 62 -9.26 -5.88 -16.63
C ASP A 62 -8.31 -6.13 -15.45
N GLN A 63 -8.57 -5.50 -14.32
CA GLN A 63 -7.85 -5.68 -13.06
C GLN A 63 -8.72 -6.31 -11.95
N GLY A 64 -9.78 -7.02 -12.33
CA GLY A 64 -10.64 -7.75 -11.41
C GLY A 64 -11.86 -6.98 -10.89
N GLY A 65 -12.11 -5.77 -11.39
CA GLY A 65 -13.36 -5.03 -11.12
C GLY A 65 -13.56 -4.60 -9.66
N ALA A 66 -12.50 -4.54 -8.85
CA ALA A 66 -12.63 -4.05 -7.48
C ALA A 66 -13.14 -2.61 -7.45
N ALA A 67 -14.06 -2.32 -6.54
CA ALA A 67 -14.60 -0.98 -6.35
C ALA A 67 -13.55 -0.04 -5.74
N LEU A 68 -13.27 1.05 -6.42
CA LEU A 68 -12.38 2.11 -5.97
C LEU A 68 -13.22 3.37 -5.71
N PRO A 69 -13.57 3.65 -4.45
CA PRO A 69 -14.33 4.86 -4.12
C PRO A 69 -13.56 6.11 -4.54
N ALA A 70 -14.26 7.03 -5.20
CA ALA A 70 -13.76 8.34 -5.52
C ALA A 70 -14.21 9.36 -4.48
N SER A 71 -13.57 10.53 -4.47
CA SER A 71 -14.07 11.71 -3.76
C SER A 71 -15.38 12.19 -4.36
N ALA A 72 -16.00 13.18 -3.73
CA ALA A 72 -17.14 13.88 -4.31
C ALA A 72 -16.83 14.34 -5.75
N VAL A 73 -17.80 14.16 -6.63
CA VAL A 73 -17.71 14.62 -8.01
C VAL A 73 -18.08 16.11 -8.04
N THR A 74 -17.15 16.93 -8.48
CA THR A 74 -17.40 18.37 -8.64
C THR A 74 -17.61 18.73 -10.12
N VAL A 75 -18.58 19.62 -10.37
CA VAL A 75 -18.90 20.09 -11.71
C VAL A 75 -18.84 21.62 -11.73
N GLN A 76 -18.00 22.15 -12.61
CA GLN A 76 -17.89 23.59 -12.85
C GLN A 76 -18.10 23.89 -14.33
N GLY A 77 -19.27 24.40 -14.69
CA GLY A 77 -19.69 24.48 -16.09
C GLY A 77 -19.78 23.08 -16.71
N THR A 78 -18.94 22.81 -17.71
CA THR A 78 -18.82 21.49 -18.34
C THR A 78 -17.66 20.66 -17.76
N THR A 79 -16.86 21.20 -16.84
CA THR A 79 -15.69 20.51 -16.29
C THR A 79 -16.11 19.63 -15.13
N VAL A 80 -15.79 18.35 -15.24
CA VAL A 80 -16.04 17.29 -14.24
C VAL A 80 -14.73 16.88 -13.60
N ARG A 81 -14.66 16.85 -12.25
CA ARG A 81 -13.46 16.46 -11.49
C ARG A 81 -13.83 15.49 -10.38
N PHE A 82 -12.96 14.52 -10.15
CA PHE A 82 -12.97 13.66 -8.95
C PHE A 82 -11.57 13.08 -8.71
N ALA A 83 -11.30 12.67 -7.47
CA ALA A 83 -10.08 11.97 -7.12
C ALA A 83 -10.40 10.51 -6.75
N VAL A 84 -9.45 9.61 -6.95
CA VAL A 84 -9.51 8.19 -6.54
C VAL A 84 -8.34 7.93 -5.58
N PRO A 85 -8.51 8.25 -4.27
CA PRO A 85 -7.42 8.22 -3.30
C PRO A 85 -6.75 6.85 -3.17
N GLY A 86 -7.53 5.76 -3.32
CA GLY A 86 -7.03 4.39 -3.21
C GLY A 86 -5.89 4.04 -4.18
N VAL A 87 -5.81 4.76 -5.30
CA VAL A 87 -4.74 4.59 -6.32
C VAL A 87 -3.95 5.87 -6.57
N GLY A 88 -4.19 6.91 -5.77
CA GLY A 88 -3.50 8.20 -5.90
C GLY A 88 -3.71 8.87 -7.25
N ALA A 89 -4.92 8.76 -7.80
CA ALA A 89 -5.27 9.31 -9.11
C ALA A 89 -6.31 10.44 -9.01
N THR A 90 -6.25 11.38 -9.96
CA THR A 90 -7.24 12.44 -10.12
C THR A 90 -7.73 12.45 -11.55
N PHE A 91 -9.01 12.72 -11.76
CA PHE A 91 -9.60 12.89 -13.09
C PHE A 91 -10.12 14.30 -13.28
N GLU A 92 -9.80 14.85 -14.43
CA GLU A 92 -10.39 16.09 -14.93
C GLU A 92 -10.81 15.91 -16.39
N GLY A 93 -12.06 16.22 -16.71
CA GLY A 93 -12.59 16.08 -18.06
C GLY A 93 -13.69 17.09 -18.38
N LYS A 94 -14.00 17.23 -19.66
CA LYS A 94 -15.07 18.11 -20.14
C LYS A 94 -16.23 17.27 -20.67
N LEU A 95 -17.42 17.55 -20.20
CA LEU A 95 -18.66 16.97 -20.69
C LEU A 95 -19.00 17.58 -22.05
N SER A 96 -19.35 16.74 -22.99
CA SER A 96 -19.84 17.14 -24.32
C SER A 96 -21.21 17.84 -24.22
N ALA A 97 -21.53 18.64 -25.23
CA ALA A 97 -22.79 19.40 -25.26
C ALA A 97 -24.04 18.52 -25.27
N ASP A 98 -23.95 17.30 -25.80
CA ASP A 98 -25.02 16.30 -25.81
C ASP A 98 -25.12 15.47 -24.51
N GLY A 99 -24.19 15.70 -23.54
CA GLY A 99 -24.18 15.01 -22.26
C GLY A 99 -23.81 13.53 -22.33
N THR A 100 -23.24 13.04 -23.44
CA THR A 100 -22.96 11.62 -23.65
C THR A 100 -21.50 11.22 -23.48
N THR A 101 -20.58 12.19 -23.46
CA THR A 101 -19.14 11.95 -23.39
C THR A 101 -18.46 12.90 -22.42
N ILE A 102 -17.52 12.37 -21.62
CA ILE A 102 -16.59 13.18 -20.81
C ILE A 102 -15.18 12.89 -21.31
N ALA A 103 -14.61 13.82 -22.06
CA ALA A 103 -13.24 13.71 -22.55
C ALA A 103 -12.27 14.37 -21.55
N GLY A 104 -11.29 13.62 -21.05
CA GLY A 104 -10.42 14.10 -19.99
C GLY A 104 -9.13 13.32 -19.84
N THR A 105 -8.50 13.56 -18.70
CA THR A 105 -7.24 12.95 -18.31
C THR A 105 -7.32 12.43 -16.89
N MET A 106 -6.91 11.20 -16.70
CA MET A 106 -6.63 10.61 -15.38
C MET A 106 -5.15 10.82 -15.09
N THR A 107 -4.83 11.54 -14.02
CA THR A 107 -3.43 11.75 -13.60
C THR A 107 -3.13 10.86 -12.41
N GLN A 108 -2.10 10.02 -12.50
CA GLN A 108 -1.63 9.16 -11.40
C GLN A 108 -0.16 9.45 -11.11
N GLY A 109 0.10 10.06 -9.95
CA GLY A 109 1.39 10.71 -9.70
C GLY A 109 1.63 11.82 -10.74
N ASP A 110 2.78 11.80 -11.41
CA ASP A 110 3.12 12.75 -12.48
C ASP A 110 2.77 12.27 -13.90
N ARG A 111 2.02 11.17 -14.02
CA ARG A 111 1.68 10.57 -15.32
C ARG A 111 0.26 10.91 -15.75
N PRO A 112 0.09 11.75 -16.76
CA PRO A 112 -1.22 11.99 -17.38
C PRO A 112 -1.57 10.82 -18.31
N LEU A 113 -2.78 10.28 -18.15
CA LEU A 113 -3.33 9.15 -18.90
C LEU A 113 -4.63 9.62 -19.55
N PRO A 114 -4.71 9.72 -20.86
CA PRO A 114 -5.96 10.10 -21.55
C PRO A 114 -7.07 9.11 -21.22
N LEU A 115 -8.27 9.63 -20.94
CA LEU A 115 -9.46 8.83 -20.69
C LEU A 115 -10.70 9.53 -21.23
N ILE A 116 -11.36 8.89 -22.17
CA ILE A 116 -12.64 9.33 -22.71
C ILE A 116 -13.71 8.40 -22.14
N LEU A 117 -14.58 8.96 -21.32
CA LEU A 117 -15.71 8.25 -20.73
C LEU A 117 -16.96 8.50 -21.59
N LYS A 118 -17.61 7.43 -22.03
CA LYS A 118 -18.90 7.47 -22.72
C LYS A 118 -20.00 6.99 -21.78
N ARG A 119 -21.15 7.63 -21.82
CA ARG A 119 -22.32 7.19 -21.05
C ARG A 119 -22.74 5.81 -21.52
N ALA A 120 -22.80 4.85 -20.63
CA ALA A 120 -23.27 3.51 -20.92
C ALA A 120 -24.80 3.48 -20.95
N THR A 121 -25.35 2.77 -21.94
CA THR A 121 -26.76 2.38 -21.98
C THR A 121 -26.91 0.92 -21.52
N PRO A 122 -28.11 0.43 -21.23
CA PRO A 122 -28.29 -0.97 -20.89
C PRO A 122 -27.69 -1.95 -21.92
N ASP A 123 -27.72 -1.60 -23.22
CA ASP A 123 -27.22 -2.43 -24.31
C ASP A 123 -25.69 -2.33 -24.51
N THR A 124 -25.06 -1.24 -24.02
CA THR A 124 -23.64 -0.98 -24.23
C THR A 124 -22.82 -1.13 -22.95
N ALA A 125 -23.48 -1.26 -21.78
CA ALA A 125 -22.80 -1.31 -20.49
C ALA A 125 -21.88 -2.53 -20.39
N TRP A 126 -20.63 -2.27 -20.04
CA TRP A 126 -19.71 -3.35 -19.69
C TRP A 126 -20.07 -3.97 -18.36
N ALA A 127 -20.09 -5.30 -18.31
CA ALA A 127 -20.28 -6.01 -17.07
C ALA A 127 -19.08 -5.72 -16.14
N ILE A 128 -19.37 -5.23 -14.93
CA ILE A 128 -18.38 -5.12 -13.87
C ILE A 128 -18.23 -6.51 -13.27
N PRO A 129 -17.04 -7.12 -13.30
CA PRO A 129 -16.82 -8.41 -12.65
C PRO A 129 -17.24 -8.33 -11.18
N GLU A 130 -17.93 -9.34 -10.69
CA GLU A 130 -18.08 -9.45 -9.23
C GLU A 130 -16.67 -9.55 -8.64
N PRO A 131 -16.35 -8.76 -7.60
CA PRO A 131 -15.08 -8.89 -6.92
C PRO A 131 -14.92 -10.34 -6.50
N ALA A 132 -13.81 -10.97 -6.87
CA ALA A 132 -13.50 -12.32 -6.42
C ALA A 132 -13.73 -12.36 -4.89
N ALA A 133 -14.56 -13.29 -4.44
CA ALA A 133 -14.87 -13.44 -3.03
C ALA A 133 -13.53 -13.46 -2.27
N ARG A 134 -13.40 -12.60 -1.25
CA ARG A 134 -12.19 -12.60 -0.43
C ARG A 134 -11.97 -14.02 0.05
N PRO A 135 -10.78 -14.60 -0.12
CA PRO A 135 -10.51 -15.93 0.40
C PRO A 135 -10.91 -15.98 1.87
N ARG A 136 -11.65 -17.00 2.27
CA ARG A 136 -12.00 -17.15 3.69
C ARG A 136 -10.71 -17.21 4.49
N PRO A 137 -10.55 -16.47 5.58
CA PRO A 137 -9.41 -16.60 6.45
C PRO A 137 -9.30 -18.04 6.97
N MET A 138 -8.09 -18.54 7.14
CA MET A 138 -7.85 -19.76 7.89
C MET A 138 -8.22 -19.51 9.36
N ALA A 139 -8.70 -20.53 10.07
CA ALA A 139 -9.03 -20.41 11.48
C ALA A 139 -7.82 -19.86 12.26
N ALA A 140 -8.06 -18.87 13.14
CA ALA A 140 -6.99 -18.14 13.81
C ALA A 140 -6.11 -19.03 14.72
N ASP A 141 -6.70 -20.09 15.27
CA ASP A 141 -6.07 -21.11 16.12
C ASP A 141 -5.47 -22.27 15.31
N ALA A 142 -5.67 -22.32 13.99
CA ALA A 142 -5.07 -23.34 13.15
C ALA A 142 -3.54 -23.23 13.17
N ASN A 143 -2.90 -24.40 13.22
CA ASN A 143 -1.45 -24.53 13.20
C ASN A 143 -1.00 -25.26 11.91
N PRO A 144 -1.15 -24.63 10.73
CA PRO A 144 -0.91 -25.26 9.45
C PRO A 144 0.55 -25.64 9.24
N SER A 145 0.75 -26.53 8.26
CA SER A 145 2.06 -26.88 7.69
C SER A 145 2.00 -26.70 6.18
N PHE A 146 3.12 -26.78 5.50
CA PHE A 146 3.11 -26.92 4.05
C PHE A 146 2.82 -28.38 3.68
N GLU A 147 1.75 -28.62 2.96
CA GLU A 147 1.40 -29.93 2.41
C GLU A 147 2.35 -30.31 1.27
N VAL A 148 2.63 -29.33 0.40
CA VAL A 148 3.56 -29.49 -0.71
C VAL A 148 4.59 -28.36 -0.63
N ALA A 149 5.86 -28.74 -0.68
CA ALA A 149 6.95 -27.79 -0.75
C ALA A 149 8.07 -28.33 -1.65
N THR A 150 8.41 -27.58 -2.68
CA THR A 150 9.60 -27.84 -3.49
C THR A 150 10.68 -26.84 -3.12
N ILE A 151 11.91 -27.30 -2.97
CA ILE A 151 13.10 -26.50 -2.70
C ILE A 151 14.14 -26.83 -3.75
N LYS A 152 14.59 -25.84 -4.50
CA LYS A 152 15.61 -26.01 -5.56
C LYS A 152 16.70 -24.96 -5.39
N PRO A 153 17.96 -25.27 -5.68
CA PRO A 153 18.97 -24.24 -5.85
C PRO A 153 18.52 -23.23 -6.91
N SER A 154 18.73 -21.95 -6.64
CA SER A 154 18.43 -20.92 -7.63
C SER A 154 19.43 -20.95 -8.77
N GLN A 155 19.01 -20.53 -9.94
CA GLN A 155 19.94 -20.35 -11.07
C GLN A 155 20.95 -19.28 -10.72
N PRO A 156 22.28 -19.49 -11.02
CA PRO A 156 23.35 -18.60 -10.59
C PRO A 156 23.14 -17.12 -10.94
N ASP A 157 22.63 -16.85 -12.12
CA ASP A 157 22.48 -15.49 -12.67
C ASP A 157 21.03 -14.98 -12.63
N ALA A 158 20.15 -15.63 -11.87
CA ALA A 158 18.75 -15.21 -11.78
C ALA A 158 18.67 -13.79 -11.19
N PRO A 159 18.01 -12.84 -11.89
CA PRO A 159 17.90 -11.49 -11.39
C PRO A 159 16.87 -11.37 -10.26
N GLY A 160 17.15 -10.49 -9.33
CA GLY A 160 16.24 -10.12 -8.26
C GLY A 160 16.11 -11.18 -7.17
N ARG A 161 15.63 -10.73 -6.03
CA ARG A 161 15.28 -11.57 -4.88
C ARG A 161 13.83 -11.27 -4.52
N SER A 162 13.04 -12.28 -4.21
CA SER A 162 11.68 -12.05 -3.74
C SER A 162 11.19 -13.15 -2.79
N ILE A 163 10.36 -12.74 -1.84
CA ILE A 163 9.46 -13.61 -1.08
C ILE A 163 8.06 -13.08 -1.35
N THR A 164 7.20 -13.90 -1.92
CA THR A 164 5.85 -13.50 -2.34
C THR A 164 4.82 -14.51 -1.88
N ILE A 165 3.66 -13.99 -1.52
CA ILE A 165 2.47 -14.79 -1.20
C ILE A 165 1.39 -14.38 -2.19
N ARG A 166 0.94 -15.31 -3.02
CA ARG A 166 -0.14 -15.10 -3.99
C ARG A 166 -1.24 -16.11 -3.75
N GLY A 167 -2.37 -15.65 -3.22
CA GLY A 167 -3.41 -16.56 -2.76
C GLY A 167 -2.85 -17.52 -1.73
N ARG A 168 -2.94 -18.81 -1.99
CA ARG A 168 -2.45 -19.88 -1.12
C ARG A 168 -1.06 -20.41 -1.50
N ILE A 169 -0.29 -19.67 -2.30
CA ILE A 169 1.04 -20.10 -2.74
C ILE A 169 2.08 -19.18 -2.11
N PHE A 170 2.99 -19.76 -1.33
CA PHE A 170 4.22 -19.15 -0.86
C PHE A 170 5.33 -19.41 -1.87
N GLN A 171 5.96 -18.38 -2.36
CA GLN A 171 7.06 -18.49 -3.33
C GLN A 171 8.24 -17.64 -2.91
N THR A 172 9.43 -18.22 -3.05
CA THR A 172 10.67 -17.45 -2.98
C THR A 172 11.46 -17.61 -4.28
N ARG A 173 12.18 -16.57 -4.63
CA ARG A 173 13.14 -16.58 -5.73
C ARG A 173 14.46 -16.01 -5.25
N ASN A 174 15.54 -16.71 -5.58
CA ASN A 174 16.90 -16.24 -5.36
C ASN A 174 17.15 -15.80 -3.91
N THR A 175 16.62 -16.56 -2.94
CA THR A 175 16.60 -16.20 -1.52
C THR A 175 17.54 -17.10 -0.73
N THR A 176 18.46 -16.48 0.05
CA THR A 176 19.36 -17.18 0.95
C THR A 176 18.62 -17.74 2.17
N LEU A 177 19.22 -18.73 2.84
CA LEU A 177 18.64 -19.26 4.08
C LEU A 177 18.56 -18.15 5.17
N SER A 178 19.55 -17.28 5.26
CA SER A 178 19.51 -16.10 6.12
C SER A 178 18.28 -15.23 5.80
N GLY A 179 17.96 -15.02 4.51
CA GLY A 179 16.78 -14.30 4.10
C GLY A 179 15.46 -14.99 4.49
N LEU A 180 15.41 -16.33 4.44
CA LEU A 180 14.27 -17.09 4.93
C LEU A 180 14.12 -16.99 6.45
N LEU A 181 15.23 -17.06 7.19
CA LEU A 181 15.26 -16.89 8.64
C LEU A 181 14.76 -15.51 9.07
N THR A 182 15.22 -14.44 8.37
CA THR A 182 14.77 -13.08 8.68
C THR A 182 13.26 -12.93 8.50
N PHE A 183 12.69 -13.51 7.44
CA PHE A 183 11.24 -13.50 7.24
C PHE A 183 10.53 -14.36 8.30
N ALA A 184 10.99 -15.59 8.52
CA ALA A 184 10.33 -16.56 9.41
C ALA A 184 10.28 -16.09 10.87
N TYR A 185 11.34 -15.46 11.35
CA TYR A 185 11.50 -15.05 12.75
C TYR A 185 11.37 -13.54 12.98
N GLY A 186 11.20 -12.74 11.93
CA GLY A 186 11.06 -11.29 12.05
C GLY A 186 12.30 -10.58 12.58
N ILE A 187 13.48 -11.11 12.27
CA ILE A 187 14.78 -10.61 12.77
C ILE A 187 15.63 -10.03 11.65
N HIS A 188 16.61 -9.22 11.99
CA HIS A 188 17.61 -8.73 11.04
C HIS A 188 18.71 -9.79 10.81
N PRO A 189 19.37 -9.88 9.63
CA PRO A 189 20.46 -10.83 9.41
C PRO A 189 21.57 -10.78 10.47
N LYS A 190 21.90 -9.60 10.98
CA LYS A 190 22.90 -9.42 12.07
C LYS A 190 22.50 -10.05 13.41
N GLN A 191 21.26 -10.51 13.54
CA GLN A 191 20.79 -11.27 14.70
C GLN A 191 20.90 -12.79 14.50
N ILE A 192 21.50 -13.25 13.39
CA ILE A 192 21.80 -14.67 13.13
C ILE A 192 23.27 -14.89 13.38
N THR A 193 23.63 -15.82 14.26
CA THR A 193 25.03 -16.12 14.63
C THR A 193 25.23 -17.64 14.65
N GLY A 194 26.49 -18.11 14.56
CA GLY A 194 26.82 -19.55 14.59
C GLY A 194 26.51 -20.30 13.29
N ALA A 195 25.95 -19.63 12.29
CA ALA A 195 25.62 -20.26 11.01
C ALA A 195 26.85 -20.44 10.11
N PRO A 196 26.93 -21.53 9.33
CA PRO A 196 28.00 -21.69 8.33
C PRO A 196 27.83 -20.69 7.17
N PRO A 197 28.93 -20.31 6.47
CA PRO A 197 28.92 -19.24 5.46
C PRO A 197 27.91 -19.43 4.31
N TRP A 198 27.59 -20.68 3.95
CA TRP A 198 26.63 -20.96 2.88
C TRP A 198 25.21 -20.42 3.17
N VAL A 199 24.85 -20.23 4.43
CA VAL A 199 23.55 -19.68 4.86
C VAL A 199 23.32 -18.30 4.29
N ASP A 200 24.37 -17.51 4.09
CA ASP A 200 24.30 -16.15 3.52
C ASP A 200 24.58 -16.11 2.02
N SER A 201 25.13 -17.17 1.44
CA SER A 201 25.58 -17.15 0.04
C SER A 201 24.77 -18.03 -0.90
N GLU A 202 24.35 -19.23 -0.45
CA GLU A 202 23.57 -20.12 -1.29
C GLU A 202 22.10 -19.70 -1.33
N LYS A 203 21.53 -19.78 -2.52
CA LYS A 203 20.20 -19.25 -2.79
C LYS A 203 19.27 -20.37 -3.23
N PHE A 204 18.02 -20.27 -2.81
CA PHE A 204 17.00 -21.28 -3.04
C PHE A 204 15.72 -20.64 -3.59
N ASP A 205 15.08 -21.37 -4.50
CA ASP A 205 13.73 -21.11 -4.97
C ASP A 205 12.80 -22.11 -4.29
N ILE A 206 11.82 -21.60 -3.55
CA ILE A 206 10.83 -22.40 -2.84
C ILE A 206 9.47 -22.13 -3.43
N SER A 207 8.68 -23.18 -3.65
CA SER A 207 7.25 -23.06 -3.93
C SER A 207 6.52 -24.00 -2.99
N ALA A 208 5.59 -23.47 -2.19
CA ALA A 208 4.91 -24.23 -1.16
C ALA A 208 3.45 -23.82 -1.03
N GLN A 209 2.61 -24.81 -0.67
CA GLN A 209 1.19 -24.61 -0.41
C GLN A 209 0.83 -25.12 0.99
N PRO A 210 -0.01 -24.38 1.74
CA PRO A 210 -0.47 -24.81 3.06
C PRO A 210 -1.42 -26.00 2.96
N ASP A 211 -1.40 -26.84 3.98
CA ASP A 211 -2.46 -27.78 4.27
C ASP A 211 -3.73 -27.06 4.76
N GLY A 212 -4.84 -27.77 4.85
CA GLY A 212 -6.12 -27.24 5.35
C GLY A 212 -6.74 -26.16 4.46
N ASP A 213 -7.90 -25.66 4.88
CA ASP A 213 -8.69 -24.68 4.12
C ASP A 213 -8.45 -23.25 4.61
N GLY A 214 -8.77 -22.28 3.74
CA GLY A 214 -8.69 -20.86 4.06
C GLY A 214 -7.35 -20.21 3.72
N GLN A 215 -7.32 -18.90 3.85
CA GLN A 215 -6.15 -18.08 3.61
C GLN A 215 -5.36 -17.90 4.91
N PRO A 216 -4.12 -18.37 4.99
CA PRO A 216 -3.27 -18.16 6.17
C PRO A 216 -2.99 -16.67 6.40
N ASN A 217 -2.97 -16.26 7.66
CA ASN A 217 -2.49 -14.95 8.06
C ASN A 217 -0.94 -14.91 8.13
N GLU A 218 -0.37 -13.74 8.37
CA GLU A 218 1.09 -13.56 8.40
C GLU A 218 1.77 -14.46 9.45
N LYS A 219 1.18 -14.57 10.64
CA LYS A 219 1.71 -15.43 11.71
C LYS A 219 1.73 -16.90 11.30
N GLN A 220 0.69 -17.36 10.61
CA GLN A 220 0.59 -18.73 10.11
C GLN A 220 1.61 -18.99 8.99
N TRP A 221 1.80 -18.05 8.05
CA TRP A 221 2.85 -18.15 7.03
C TRP A 221 4.25 -18.26 7.63
N ARG A 222 4.55 -17.45 8.64
CA ARG A 222 5.83 -17.51 9.35
C ARG A 222 5.99 -18.85 10.07
N ALA A 223 4.97 -19.32 10.77
CA ALA A 223 5.00 -20.61 11.47
C ALA A 223 5.19 -21.80 10.52
N MET A 224 4.52 -21.82 9.37
CA MET A 224 4.73 -22.85 8.34
C MET A 224 6.17 -22.83 7.81
N LEU A 225 6.73 -21.65 7.56
CA LEU A 225 8.13 -21.55 7.12
C LEU A 225 9.09 -22.02 8.21
N GLN A 226 8.85 -21.69 9.48
CA GLN A 226 9.67 -22.21 10.59
C GLN A 226 9.68 -23.73 10.63
N LYS A 227 8.52 -24.38 10.45
CA LYS A 227 8.42 -25.85 10.37
C LYS A 227 9.19 -26.39 9.17
N LEU A 228 9.05 -25.77 7.99
CA LEU A 228 9.78 -26.16 6.79
C LEU A 228 11.30 -26.08 7.00
N LEU A 229 11.78 -25.01 7.62
CA LEU A 229 13.21 -24.83 7.89
C LEU A 229 13.73 -25.87 8.89
N ALA A 230 12.98 -26.16 9.94
CA ALA A 230 13.33 -27.22 10.89
C ALA A 230 13.37 -28.60 10.24
N ASP A 231 12.39 -28.91 9.37
CA ASP A 231 12.29 -30.22 8.72
C ASP A 231 13.29 -30.40 7.58
N ARG A 232 13.33 -29.47 6.63
CA ARG A 232 14.06 -29.63 5.38
C ARG A 232 15.52 -29.20 5.47
N PHE A 233 15.82 -28.19 6.31
CA PHE A 233 17.19 -27.71 6.55
C PHE A 233 17.76 -28.24 7.88
N LYS A 234 17.01 -29.07 8.61
CA LYS A 234 17.40 -29.59 9.94
C LYS A 234 17.82 -28.48 10.90
N LEU A 235 17.21 -27.29 10.72
CA LEU A 235 17.53 -26.13 11.51
C LEU A 235 17.20 -26.36 12.99
N SER A 236 18.20 -26.23 13.84
CA SER A 236 18.03 -26.07 15.29
C SER A 236 18.84 -24.87 15.77
N PHE A 237 18.32 -24.16 16.76
CA PHE A 237 18.93 -22.96 17.32
C PHE A 237 18.44 -22.72 18.74
N HIS A 238 19.19 -21.91 19.47
CA HIS A 238 18.74 -21.31 20.72
C HIS A 238 18.77 -19.79 20.63
N ARG A 239 18.16 -19.12 21.59
CA ARG A 239 18.12 -17.67 21.65
C ARG A 239 19.02 -17.16 22.77
N GLU A 240 19.79 -16.15 22.47
CA GLU A 240 20.59 -15.41 23.43
C GLU A 240 20.29 -13.93 23.34
N LYS A 241 20.53 -13.18 24.42
CA LYS A 241 20.55 -11.72 24.37
C LYS A 241 21.97 -11.25 24.13
N LYS A 242 22.17 -10.48 23.03
CA LYS A 242 23.47 -9.84 22.74
C LYS A 242 23.26 -8.35 22.54
N GLU A 243 24.23 -7.58 23.04
CA GLU A 243 24.26 -6.15 22.77
C GLU A 243 24.73 -5.92 21.34
N LEU A 244 23.84 -5.39 20.51
CA LEU A 244 24.13 -5.05 19.10
C LEU A 244 23.92 -3.55 18.87
N ALA A 245 24.58 -3.04 17.84
CA ALA A 245 24.27 -1.75 17.26
C ALA A 245 22.89 -1.84 16.59
N VAL A 246 21.96 -0.97 17.00
CA VAL A 246 20.57 -0.94 16.54
C VAL A 246 20.14 0.49 16.21
N TYR A 247 18.99 0.63 15.55
CA TYR A 247 18.24 1.86 15.54
C TYR A 247 17.05 1.73 16.51
N ALA A 248 16.89 2.67 17.42
CA ALA A 248 15.71 2.76 18.29
C ALA A 248 14.74 3.79 17.69
N ILE A 249 13.47 3.39 17.50
CA ILE A 249 12.40 4.34 17.20
C ILE A 249 11.88 4.90 18.52
N LEU A 250 11.90 6.20 18.65
CA LEU A 250 11.44 6.96 19.83
C LEU A 250 10.42 8.01 19.38
N VAL A 251 9.56 8.44 20.27
CA VAL A 251 8.76 9.65 20.03
C VAL A 251 9.66 10.88 20.18
N ASP A 252 9.64 11.76 19.16
CA ASP A 252 10.38 13.01 19.22
C ASP A 252 9.82 13.97 20.29
N ARG A 253 10.61 14.95 20.71
CA ARG A 253 10.19 15.95 21.70
C ARG A 253 8.96 16.75 21.29
N SER A 254 8.74 16.91 19.99
CA SER A 254 7.56 17.57 19.40
C SER A 254 6.28 16.73 19.48
N GLY A 255 6.38 15.48 19.92
CA GLY A 255 5.27 14.53 19.96
C GLY A 255 5.03 13.81 18.64
N SER A 256 4.27 12.71 18.71
CA SER A 256 3.88 11.91 17.54
C SER A 256 2.90 12.68 16.64
N LYS A 257 3.10 12.62 15.34
CA LYS A 257 2.22 13.17 14.29
C LYS A 257 1.43 12.07 13.56
N LEU A 258 1.45 10.85 14.07
CA LEU A 258 0.78 9.70 13.47
C LEU A 258 -0.74 9.81 13.65
N THR A 259 -1.48 9.44 12.61
CA THR A 259 -2.94 9.33 12.67
C THR A 259 -3.32 7.94 13.15
N LYS A 260 -3.99 7.87 14.31
CA LYS A 260 -4.47 6.60 14.86
C LYS A 260 -5.55 6.00 13.97
N ASN A 261 -5.48 4.71 13.72
CA ASN A 261 -6.47 3.96 12.97
C ASN A 261 -7.15 2.94 13.90
N ASP A 262 -8.40 3.22 14.24
CA ASP A 262 -9.21 2.34 15.09
C ASP A 262 -10.31 1.61 14.26
N THR A 263 -10.27 1.71 12.91
CA THR A 263 -11.34 1.19 12.04
C THR A 263 -11.24 -0.30 11.77
N ASP A 264 -10.05 -0.88 11.84
CA ASP A 264 -9.81 -2.31 11.58
C ASP A 264 -8.69 -2.85 12.50
N PRO A 265 -8.99 -3.06 13.80
CA PRO A 265 -7.97 -3.46 14.78
C PRO A 265 -7.37 -4.85 14.49
N ASP A 266 -8.09 -5.72 13.82
CA ASP A 266 -7.66 -7.08 13.47
C ASP A 266 -7.17 -7.21 12.03
N GLY A 267 -7.26 -6.13 11.26
CA GLY A 267 -6.85 -6.10 9.86
C GLY A 267 -5.34 -6.20 9.67
N LEU A 268 -4.95 -6.70 8.50
CA LEU A 268 -3.53 -6.79 8.14
C LEU A 268 -2.94 -5.39 7.94
N PRO A 269 -1.69 -5.18 8.39
CA PRO A 269 -0.97 -3.95 8.09
C PRO A 269 -0.65 -3.86 6.59
N GLY A 270 -0.83 -2.69 6.03
CA GLY A 270 -0.45 -2.38 4.65
C GLY A 270 0.76 -1.45 4.62
N LEU A 271 1.97 -2.03 4.52
CA LEU A 271 3.22 -1.26 4.35
C LEU A 271 3.89 -1.73 3.07
N PHE A 272 3.86 -0.91 2.05
CA PHE A 272 4.51 -1.24 0.77
C PHE A 272 5.01 0.01 0.08
N PHE A 273 6.22 -0.08 -0.46
CA PHE A 273 6.84 1.02 -1.18
C PHE A 273 6.10 1.29 -2.51
N ARG A 274 5.77 2.55 -2.76
CA ARG A 274 5.31 3.01 -4.10
C ARG A 274 6.46 3.44 -5.00
N GLY A 275 7.66 3.47 -4.47
CA GLY A 275 8.91 3.83 -5.09
C GLY A 275 9.97 3.93 -4.01
N LEU A 276 11.24 4.08 -4.40
CA LEU A 276 12.32 4.28 -3.43
C LEU A 276 12.05 5.58 -2.65
N GLY A 277 12.01 5.47 -1.33
CA GLY A 277 11.77 6.61 -0.46
C GLY A 277 10.30 7.06 -0.35
N VAL A 278 9.32 6.27 -0.81
CA VAL A 278 7.89 6.56 -0.62
C VAL A 278 7.17 5.37 0.00
N LEU A 279 6.82 5.49 1.27
CA LEU A 279 6.19 4.46 2.08
C LEU A 279 4.83 4.93 2.63
N PRO A 280 3.73 4.64 1.97
CA PRO A 280 2.42 4.67 2.62
C PRO A 280 2.28 3.49 3.57
N ALA A 281 1.83 3.76 4.77
CA ALA A 281 1.47 2.78 5.80
C ALA A 281 0.00 2.95 6.17
N ARG A 282 -0.69 1.82 6.25
CA ARG A 282 -2.08 1.76 6.69
C ARG A 282 -2.24 0.66 7.70
N ASN A 283 -3.00 0.95 8.73
CA ASN A 283 -3.32 -0.01 9.79
C ASN A 283 -2.06 -0.68 10.40
N ALA A 284 -0.95 0.04 10.47
CA ALA A 284 0.35 -0.48 10.87
C ALA A 284 0.65 -0.19 12.35
N THR A 285 1.19 -1.17 13.06
CA THR A 285 1.78 -0.96 14.39
C THR A 285 3.20 -0.41 14.26
N MET A 286 3.76 0.12 15.35
CA MET A 286 5.17 0.52 15.36
C MET A 286 6.12 -0.67 15.21
N VAL A 287 5.70 -1.85 15.64
CA VAL A 287 6.45 -3.11 15.42
C VAL A 287 6.50 -3.47 13.93
N ASP A 288 5.37 -3.31 13.21
CA ASP A 288 5.33 -3.53 11.76
C ASP A 288 6.25 -2.55 11.02
N PHE A 289 6.22 -1.28 11.43
CA PHE A 289 7.08 -0.24 10.86
C PHE A 289 8.56 -0.52 11.13
N ALA A 290 8.93 -0.85 12.38
CA ALA A 290 10.30 -1.26 12.73
C ALA A 290 10.75 -2.48 11.92
N GLY A 291 9.87 -3.49 11.80
CA GLY A 291 10.11 -4.70 11.02
C GLY A 291 10.39 -4.42 9.54
N LEU A 292 9.63 -3.50 8.93
CA LEU A 292 9.87 -3.09 7.55
C LEU A 292 11.20 -2.34 7.42
N LEU A 293 11.48 -1.39 8.30
CA LEU A 293 12.73 -0.62 8.25
C LEU A 293 13.95 -1.53 8.36
N GLN A 294 13.95 -2.48 9.29
CA GLN A 294 15.09 -3.39 9.48
C GLN A 294 15.25 -4.42 8.35
N SER A 295 14.15 -4.86 7.75
CA SER A 295 14.20 -5.92 6.73
C SER A 295 14.49 -5.39 5.32
N ALA A 296 14.10 -4.15 5.04
CA ALA A 296 14.13 -3.59 3.70
C ALA A 296 15.05 -2.37 3.56
N VAL A 297 15.10 -1.50 4.55
CA VAL A 297 15.72 -0.17 4.40
C VAL A 297 17.06 -0.07 5.09
N LEU A 298 17.14 -0.45 6.37
CA LEU A 298 18.29 -0.17 7.23
C LEU A 298 19.25 -1.35 7.34
N ASP A 299 20.49 -1.05 7.70
CA ASP A 299 21.61 -2.00 7.74
C ASP A 299 21.76 -2.75 9.07
N ARG A 300 20.84 -2.53 10.03
CA ARG A 300 20.91 -3.11 11.37
C ARG A 300 19.52 -3.26 11.99
N PRO A 301 19.36 -4.03 13.08
CA PRO A 301 18.09 -4.20 13.76
C PRO A 301 17.45 -2.86 14.13
N VAL A 302 16.12 -2.82 14.06
CA VAL A 302 15.31 -1.67 14.49
C VAL A 302 14.40 -2.10 15.63
N ILE A 303 14.44 -1.39 16.73
CA ILE A 303 13.63 -1.67 17.92
C ILE A 303 12.61 -0.55 18.15
N ASP A 304 11.41 -0.93 18.49
CA ASP A 304 10.37 0.03 18.89
C ASP A 304 10.51 0.37 20.38
N GLN A 305 10.80 1.61 20.67
CA GLN A 305 10.82 2.20 22.01
C GLN A 305 9.86 3.38 22.13
N THR A 306 8.91 3.52 21.19
CA THR A 306 7.95 4.63 21.20
C THR A 306 6.93 4.54 22.31
N LYS A 307 6.63 3.33 22.79
CA LYS A 307 5.51 3.03 23.70
C LYS A 307 4.14 3.41 23.14
N LEU A 308 4.03 3.60 21.83
CA LEU A 308 2.78 3.89 21.16
C LEU A 308 2.03 2.58 20.91
N ALA A 309 0.88 2.45 21.55
CA ALA A 309 -0.02 1.30 21.33
C ALA A 309 -1.06 1.62 20.26
N GLY A 310 -1.49 0.57 19.53
CA GLY A 310 -2.50 0.66 18.48
C GLY A 310 -1.91 0.67 17.08
N ARG A 311 -2.76 1.05 16.13
CA ARG A 311 -2.46 1.05 14.70
C ARG A 311 -2.53 2.47 14.15
N PHE A 312 -1.76 2.73 13.12
CA PHE A 312 -1.58 4.07 12.57
C PHE A 312 -1.60 4.06 11.05
N ASP A 313 -2.12 5.15 10.49
CA ASP A 313 -2.02 5.49 9.08
C ASP A 313 -1.05 6.66 8.92
N PHE A 314 -0.11 6.54 7.99
CA PHE A 314 0.82 7.61 7.65
C PHE A 314 1.41 7.40 6.26
N THR A 315 2.04 8.43 5.74
CA THR A 315 2.92 8.31 4.57
C THR A 315 4.26 8.93 4.94
N LEU A 316 5.33 8.19 4.70
CA LEU A 316 6.70 8.67 4.87
C LEU A 316 7.34 8.83 3.51
N THR A 317 7.88 10.03 3.24
CA THR A 317 8.57 10.34 1.99
C THR A 317 9.95 10.89 2.29
N TRP A 318 10.99 10.27 1.72
CA TRP A 318 12.37 10.70 1.94
C TRP A 318 13.23 10.48 0.69
N THR A 319 14.38 11.13 0.65
CA THR A 319 15.44 10.84 -0.34
C THR A 319 16.34 9.76 0.23
N PRO A 320 16.34 8.55 -0.35
CA PRO A 320 17.22 7.46 0.11
C PRO A 320 18.70 7.76 -0.21
N ASP A 321 19.57 7.22 0.63
CA ASP A 321 21.02 7.20 0.40
C ASP A 321 21.53 5.78 0.06
N GLU A 322 22.79 5.69 -0.31
CA GLU A 322 23.45 4.47 -0.76
C GLU A 322 23.54 3.36 0.32
N THR A 323 23.35 3.70 1.59
CA THR A 323 23.38 2.73 2.71
C THR A 323 22.05 2.01 2.90
N GLN A 324 21.01 2.45 2.20
CA GLN A 324 19.64 1.97 2.36
C GLN A 324 19.28 0.94 1.29
N PHE A 325 18.26 0.16 1.56
CA PHE A 325 17.72 -0.88 0.65
C PHE A 325 18.68 -2.01 0.30
N GLY A 326 19.84 -2.11 0.96
CA GLY A 326 20.79 -3.21 0.77
C GLY A 326 20.19 -4.58 1.07
N GLY A 327 19.29 -4.66 2.05
CA GLY A 327 18.54 -5.88 2.37
C GLY A 327 17.69 -6.43 1.22
N LEU A 328 17.25 -5.58 0.30
CA LEU A 328 16.52 -5.95 -0.91
C LEU A 328 17.45 -6.15 -2.14
N GLY A 329 18.74 -5.93 -1.99
CA GLY A 329 19.69 -5.98 -3.10
C GLY A 329 19.51 -4.83 -4.11
N ILE A 330 18.88 -3.73 -3.69
CA ILE A 330 18.66 -2.56 -4.54
C ILE A 330 19.85 -1.60 -4.36
N LYS A 331 20.42 -1.15 -5.47
CA LYS A 331 21.38 -0.05 -5.48
C LYS A 331 20.59 1.25 -5.61
N VAL A 332 20.70 2.09 -4.59
CA VAL A 332 20.10 3.43 -4.61
C VAL A 332 20.98 4.34 -5.48
N PRO A 333 20.40 5.07 -6.45
CA PRO A 333 21.14 6.07 -7.20
C PRO A 333 21.57 7.23 -6.28
N PRO A 334 22.61 7.98 -6.63
CA PRO A 334 22.97 9.18 -5.89
C PRO A 334 21.77 10.12 -5.72
N PRO A 335 21.62 10.79 -4.57
CA PRO A 335 20.51 11.70 -4.35
C PRO A 335 20.53 12.80 -5.43
N PRO A 336 19.35 13.24 -5.90
CA PRO A 336 19.26 14.31 -6.88
C PRO A 336 19.78 15.62 -6.27
N ASP A 337 20.58 16.35 -7.03
CA ASP A 337 21.00 17.71 -6.66
C ASP A 337 19.84 18.70 -6.88
N ASN A 338 18.82 18.59 -6.02
CA ASN A 338 17.59 19.36 -6.10
C ASN A 338 17.18 19.82 -4.69
N ALA A 339 17.17 21.14 -4.48
CA ALA A 339 16.75 21.75 -3.21
C ALA A 339 15.27 21.44 -2.83
N ALA A 340 14.44 21.00 -3.77
CA ALA A 340 13.06 20.59 -3.54
C ALA A 340 12.91 19.08 -3.23
N ALA A 341 14.01 18.31 -3.19
CA ALA A 341 13.96 16.90 -2.84
C ALA A 341 13.53 16.71 -1.36
N PRO A 342 12.76 15.65 -1.04
CA PRO A 342 12.46 15.31 0.34
C PRO A 342 13.74 15.14 1.17
N PRO A 343 13.71 15.39 2.50
CA PRO A 343 14.88 15.20 3.36
C PRO A 343 15.28 13.73 3.43
N GLY A 344 16.48 13.44 3.94
CA GLY A 344 16.92 12.07 4.23
C GLY A 344 16.05 11.38 5.29
N LEU A 345 16.12 10.04 5.36
CA LEU A 345 15.23 9.19 6.18
C LEU A 345 15.09 9.68 7.64
N PHE A 346 16.19 9.96 8.31
CA PHE A 346 16.17 10.34 9.74
C PHE A 346 15.41 11.65 9.98
N THR A 347 15.65 12.64 9.13
CA THR A 347 14.94 13.92 9.17
C THR A 347 13.47 13.76 8.78
N ALA A 348 13.19 12.97 7.73
CA ALA A 348 11.82 12.71 7.29
C ALA A 348 10.97 12.05 8.39
N VAL A 349 11.52 11.05 9.10
CA VAL A 349 10.86 10.39 10.23
C VAL A 349 10.53 11.40 11.33
N GLN A 350 11.44 12.32 11.61
CA GLN A 350 11.23 13.35 12.63
C GLN A 350 10.20 14.40 12.19
N GLU A 351 10.35 14.94 11.00
CA GLU A 351 9.49 16.02 10.52
C GLU A 351 8.07 15.57 10.19
N GLN A 352 7.93 14.41 9.55
CA GLN A 352 6.64 13.94 9.07
C GLN A 352 5.88 13.10 10.09
N LEU A 353 6.57 12.28 10.89
CA LEU A 353 5.93 11.34 11.83
C LEU A 353 6.03 11.79 13.29
N GLY A 354 6.88 12.76 13.62
CA GLY A 354 7.17 13.14 15.01
C GLY A 354 7.86 12.01 15.79
N LEU A 355 8.62 11.19 15.08
CA LEU A 355 9.41 10.09 15.63
C LEU A 355 10.88 10.35 15.40
N LYS A 356 11.74 9.72 16.19
CA LYS A 356 13.21 9.80 16.04
C LYS A 356 13.79 8.41 15.84
N LEU A 357 14.67 8.26 14.87
CA LEU A 357 15.54 7.09 14.72
C LEU A 357 16.88 7.40 15.40
N ASP A 358 17.17 6.71 16.48
CA ASP A 358 18.40 6.92 17.27
C ASP A 358 19.36 5.73 17.09
N SER A 359 20.59 6.01 16.69
CA SER A 359 21.63 4.97 16.56
C SER A 359 22.24 4.70 17.95
N THR A 360 22.01 3.51 18.47
CA THR A 360 22.43 3.13 19.82
C THR A 360 22.88 1.67 19.89
N LYS A 361 23.28 1.23 21.07
CA LYS A 361 23.46 -0.19 21.38
C LYS A 361 22.34 -0.63 22.34
N ALA A 362 21.82 -1.81 22.09
CA ALA A 362 20.80 -2.40 22.95
C ALA A 362 20.88 -3.93 22.95
N PRO A 363 20.45 -4.57 24.06
CA PRO A 363 20.29 -6.00 24.10
C PRO A 363 19.12 -6.40 23.22
N VAL A 364 19.39 -7.24 22.20
CA VAL A 364 18.41 -7.83 21.32
C VAL A 364 18.51 -9.34 21.32
N ASP A 365 17.42 -10.01 21.05
CA ASP A 365 17.43 -11.48 20.90
C ASP A 365 18.15 -11.83 19.61
N VAL A 366 19.18 -12.68 19.72
CA VAL A 366 19.88 -13.26 18.58
C VAL A 366 19.55 -14.75 18.48
N LEU A 367 19.49 -15.24 17.24
CA LEU A 367 19.32 -16.64 16.93
C LEU A 367 20.69 -17.25 16.73
N VAL A 368 21.10 -18.14 17.64
CA VAL A 368 22.36 -18.87 17.56
C VAL A 368 22.08 -20.21 16.93
N VAL A 369 22.59 -20.43 15.72
CA VAL A 369 22.38 -21.68 14.98
C VAL A 369 23.22 -22.77 15.59
N ASP A 370 22.59 -23.83 16.11
CA ASP A 370 23.21 -25.02 16.67
C ASP A 370 23.51 -26.05 15.57
N ARG A 371 22.57 -26.18 14.64
CA ARG A 371 22.67 -27.07 13.49
C ARG A 371 21.87 -26.57 12.31
N VAL A 372 22.43 -26.71 11.13
CA VAL A 372 21.74 -26.48 9.86
C VAL A 372 22.40 -27.31 8.75
N ASP A 373 21.59 -28.04 7.99
CA ASP A 373 22.02 -28.88 6.87
C ASP A 373 21.45 -28.31 5.55
N LYS A 374 22.16 -28.52 4.44
CA LYS A 374 21.60 -28.20 3.13
C LYS A 374 20.42 -29.13 2.81
N PRO A 375 19.34 -28.60 2.20
CA PRO A 375 18.19 -29.44 1.86
C PRO A 375 18.55 -30.41 0.75
N THR A 376 17.97 -31.59 0.78
CA THR A 376 17.99 -32.48 -0.39
C THR A 376 17.05 -31.93 -1.45
N GLU A 377 17.46 -31.97 -2.72
CA GLU A 377 16.61 -31.60 -3.85
C GLU A 377 15.38 -32.51 -3.91
N ASN A 378 14.24 -31.94 -4.31
CA ASN A 378 12.99 -32.68 -4.53
C ASN A 378 12.79 -32.95 -6.01
#